data_7f934b58d8ca9d1ebecc43b6311a82fd
#
_entry.id   7f934b58d8ca9d1ebecc43b6311a82fd
#
_cell.length_a   1.000
_cell.length_b   1.000
_cell.length_c   1.000
_cell.angle_alpha   90.00
_cell.angle_beta   90.00
_cell.angle_gamma   90.00
#
_symmetry.space_group_name_H-M   'P 1'
#
loop_
_entity.id
_entity.type
_entity.pdbx_description
1 polymer ?
#
loop_
_entity_poly.entity_id
_entity_poly.type
_entity_poly.pdbx_seq_one_letter_code
_entity_poly.pdbx_strand_id
1 'polypeptide(L)'
;MRTLLILASIFLQINLQLPVSQAEHQRGASGKNEVVPLKGFEEKDNSIGGVPVTPIRAQSGTTANLPCKITDPGAGTITWVRARDKQILTVATTTHSIDTRFGVRHPTSTDWTLHIRAVTPDDAGYYECQVTSHPVQRNFVRLEITDAYSVIPGAPELHVKQGSSLRLECQWKDTTESPLYVFWFRQDRMINYDAEPGVKVEVTKGASILMVNKTKPSHGGNYTCSPSNAKSAYITVHVIEEEEKPAAMHGGDRRSPSPTILASNFLVCLLAAASWRIPSFTNLYPT
;
A
#
# COMPACT_ATOMS: atom_id res chain seq x y z
N MET A 1 59.25 16.05 -30.20
CA MET A 1 57.93 16.64 -29.85
C MET A 1 56.76 16.18 -30.74
N ARG A 2 56.95 15.42 -31.80
CA ARG A 2 55.84 14.93 -32.67
C ARG A 2 55.29 13.54 -32.33
N THR A 3 55.98 12.74 -31.52
CA THR A 3 55.59 11.40 -31.14
C THR A 3 54.71 11.35 -29.87
N LEU A 4 54.68 12.39 -29.02
CA LEU A 4 53.83 12.43 -27.84
C LEU A 4 52.36 12.87 -28.14
N LEU A 5 52.11 13.53 -29.27
CA LEU A 5 50.75 13.95 -29.65
C LEU A 5 49.94 12.86 -30.31
N ILE A 6 50.54 11.79 -30.83
CA ILE A 6 49.84 10.65 -31.46
C ILE A 6 49.33 9.69 -30.43
N LEU A 7 50.01 9.51 -29.31
CA LEU A 7 49.55 8.62 -28.22
C LEU A 7 48.37 9.24 -27.41
N ALA A 8 48.26 10.54 -27.31
CA ALA A 8 47.14 11.21 -26.68
C ALA A 8 45.83 11.10 -27.51
N SER A 9 45.92 11.03 -28.83
CA SER A 9 44.73 10.89 -29.70
C SER A 9 44.20 9.46 -29.73
N ILE A 10 45.00 8.44 -29.43
CA ILE A 10 44.58 7.02 -29.41
C ILE A 10 43.87 6.71 -28.07
N PHE A 11 44.28 7.35 -26.97
CA PHE A 11 43.60 7.17 -25.66
C PHE A 11 42.23 7.84 -25.58
N LEU A 12 41.94 8.84 -26.43
CA LEU A 12 40.66 9.55 -26.40
C LEU A 12 39.56 8.85 -27.23
N GLN A 13 39.91 7.86 -28.06
CA GLN A 13 38.95 7.14 -28.92
C GLN A 13 38.52 5.78 -28.38
N ILE A 14 39.09 5.29 -27.26
CA ILE A 14 38.74 3.97 -26.69
C ILE A 14 37.65 4.07 -25.62
N ASN A 15 37.28 5.28 -25.14
CA ASN A 15 36.28 5.48 -24.09
C ASN A 15 34.85 5.79 -24.54
N LEU A 16 34.48 5.51 -25.80
CA LEU A 16 33.15 5.88 -26.32
C LEU A 16 32.33 4.69 -26.84
N GLN A 17 32.52 3.50 -26.31
CA GLN A 17 31.63 2.37 -26.59
C GLN A 17 31.45 1.47 -25.37
N LEU A 18 30.84 2.02 -24.32
CA LEU A 18 30.12 1.20 -23.35
C LEU A 18 28.66 1.12 -23.80
N PRO A 19 28.07 -0.06 -23.93
CA PRO A 19 26.66 -0.17 -24.22
C PRO A 19 25.88 0.36 -23.01
N VAL A 20 25.09 1.39 -23.22
CA VAL A 20 24.04 1.80 -22.29
C VAL A 20 23.06 0.65 -22.22
N SER A 21 23.16 -0.17 -21.19
CA SER A 21 22.12 -1.11 -20.81
C SER A 21 20.88 -0.30 -20.48
N GLN A 22 19.89 -0.36 -21.36
CA GLN A 22 18.54 0.10 -21.06
C GLN A 22 18.02 -0.77 -19.92
N ALA A 23 18.02 -0.20 -18.72
CA ALA A 23 17.26 -0.73 -17.62
C ALA A 23 15.78 -0.52 -17.98
N GLU A 24 15.15 -1.55 -18.56
CA GLU A 24 13.70 -1.63 -18.66
C GLU A 24 13.09 -1.47 -17.26
N HIS A 25 12.35 -0.39 -17.14
CA HIS A 25 11.54 -0.08 -15.99
C HIS A 25 10.38 -1.08 -15.93
N GLN A 26 10.63 -2.27 -15.38
CA GLN A 26 9.57 -3.22 -15.05
C GLN A 26 8.77 -2.65 -13.86
N ARG A 27 7.60 -2.13 -14.21
CA ARG A 27 6.56 -1.74 -13.27
C ARG A 27 6.13 -2.95 -12.44
N GLY A 28 6.28 -2.82 -11.12
CA GLY A 28 5.34 -3.25 -10.11
C GLY A 28 4.83 -4.69 -10.18
N ALA A 29 5.65 -5.64 -9.80
CA ALA A 29 5.14 -6.81 -9.12
C ALA A 29 5.08 -6.48 -7.63
N SER A 30 3.89 -6.58 -7.04
CA SER A 30 3.67 -6.59 -5.59
C SER A 30 4.56 -7.68 -5.00
N GLY A 31 5.73 -7.29 -4.52
CA GLY A 31 6.67 -8.21 -3.89
C GLY A 31 6.06 -8.70 -2.59
N LYS A 32 5.48 -9.89 -2.61
CA LYS A 32 5.40 -10.70 -1.40
C LYS A 32 6.84 -10.84 -0.94
N ASN A 33 7.18 -10.29 0.23
CA ASN A 33 8.46 -10.49 0.88
C ASN A 33 8.60 -11.99 1.17
N GLU A 34 9.15 -12.71 0.23
CA GLU A 34 9.41 -14.13 0.36
C GLU A 34 10.59 -14.27 1.31
N VAL A 35 10.31 -14.77 2.50
CA VAL A 35 11.34 -15.06 3.50
C VAL A 35 12.26 -16.11 2.91
N VAL A 36 13.53 -15.75 2.66
CA VAL A 36 14.52 -16.63 2.05
C VAL A 36 14.63 -17.93 2.87
N PRO A 37 14.41 -19.12 2.26
CA PRO A 37 14.51 -20.38 2.97
C PRO A 37 15.91 -20.56 3.55
N LEU A 38 16.00 -20.92 4.82
CA LEU A 38 17.27 -21.20 5.48
C LEU A 38 17.88 -22.48 4.90
N LYS A 39 19.05 -22.41 4.25
CA LYS A 39 19.84 -23.60 3.91
C LYS A 39 20.14 -24.38 5.19
N GLY A 40 19.52 -25.56 5.33
CA GLY A 40 19.73 -26.47 6.47
C GLY A 40 18.70 -26.36 7.60
N PHE A 41 17.63 -25.57 7.43
CA PHE A 41 16.47 -25.57 8.32
C PHE A 41 15.21 -25.76 7.46
N GLU A 42 14.65 -26.95 7.53
CA GLU A 42 13.32 -27.18 6.95
C GLU A 42 12.28 -26.75 7.99
N GLU A 43 11.54 -25.67 7.67
CA GLU A 43 10.33 -25.31 8.42
C GLU A 43 9.22 -26.27 7.99
N LYS A 44 8.80 -27.11 8.88
CA LYS A 44 7.65 -27.99 8.70
C LYS A 44 6.62 -27.62 9.76
N ASP A 45 5.40 -27.32 9.34
CA ASP A 45 4.29 -27.01 10.23
C ASP A 45 4.59 -25.90 11.26
N ASN A 46 5.24 -24.78 10.85
CA ASN A 46 5.70 -23.71 11.73
C ASN A 46 6.66 -24.17 12.83
N SER A 47 7.48 -25.18 12.57
CA SER A 47 8.49 -25.65 13.50
C SER A 47 9.84 -25.87 12.81
N ILE A 48 10.93 -25.69 13.53
CA ILE A 48 12.30 -26.00 13.11
C ILE A 48 12.88 -27.02 14.07
N GLY A 49 13.17 -28.25 13.57
CA GLY A 49 13.67 -29.33 14.40
C GLY A 49 12.75 -29.69 15.56
N GLY A 50 11.41 -29.57 15.38
CA GLY A 50 10.40 -29.83 16.39
C GLY A 50 10.19 -28.67 17.39
N VAL A 51 10.91 -27.56 17.26
CA VAL A 51 10.72 -26.35 18.08
C VAL A 51 9.77 -25.39 17.34
N PRO A 52 8.68 -24.94 17.98
CA PRO A 52 7.76 -23.97 17.36
C PRO A 52 8.45 -22.68 16.97
N VAL A 53 8.07 -22.11 15.81
CA VAL A 53 8.53 -20.80 15.34
C VAL A 53 7.49 -19.75 15.72
N THR A 54 7.93 -18.69 16.38
CA THR A 54 7.05 -17.56 16.71
C THR A 54 7.10 -16.52 15.58
N PRO A 55 6.00 -16.30 14.84
CA PRO A 55 5.95 -15.25 13.81
C PRO A 55 5.81 -13.88 14.46
N ILE A 56 6.64 -12.92 14.05
CA ILE A 56 6.58 -11.52 14.45
C ILE A 56 6.53 -10.67 13.19
N ARG A 57 5.58 -9.74 13.13
CA ARG A 57 5.49 -8.75 12.06
C ARG A 57 5.92 -7.39 12.58
N ALA A 58 6.78 -6.72 11.84
CA ALA A 58 7.20 -5.35 12.11
C ALA A 58 7.10 -4.52 10.85
N GLN A 59 6.84 -3.25 11.01
CA GLN A 59 6.77 -2.31 9.91
C GLN A 59 8.14 -1.70 9.65
N SER A 60 8.54 -1.57 8.39
CA SER A 60 9.78 -0.94 7.96
C SER A 60 9.97 0.43 8.63
N GLY A 61 11.16 0.69 9.16
CA GLY A 61 11.52 1.90 9.90
C GLY A 61 11.15 1.90 11.39
N THR A 62 10.34 0.95 11.87
CA THR A 62 9.97 0.83 13.30
C THR A 62 10.96 -0.05 14.07
N THR A 63 10.70 -0.29 15.36
CA THR A 63 11.49 -1.23 16.17
C THR A 63 10.79 -2.58 16.24
N ALA A 64 11.45 -3.64 15.78
CA ALA A 64 10.99 -5.00 15.99
C ALA A 64 11.41 -5.50 17.37
N ASN A 65 10.50 -6.17 18.07
CA ASN A 65 10.78 -6.83 19.35
C ASN A 65 10.53 -8.33 19.19
N LEU A 66 11.59 -9.11 19.26
CA LEU A 66 11.56 -10.56 19.12
C LEU A 66 11.62 -11.21 20.50
N PRO A 67 10.52 -11.83 20.96
CA PRO A 67 10.46 -12.39 22.30
C PRO A 67 11.28 -13.67 22.41
N CYS A 68 12.01 -13.83 23.51
CA CYS A 68 12.58 -15.09 23.93
C CYS A 68 12.18 -15.33 25.39
N LYS A 69 11.24 -16.24 25.59
CA LYS A 69 10.83 -16.67 26.91
C LYS A 69 11.45 -18.01 27.23
N ILE A 70 12.18 -18.08 28.33
CA ILE A 70 12.83 -19.29 28.82
C ILE A 70 12.27 -19.64 30.19
N THR A 71 12.04 -20.94 30.41
CA THR A 71 11.39 -21.41 31.65
C THR A 71 12.34 -21.28 32.84
N ASP A 72 13.60 -21.68 32.69
CA ASP A 72 14.63 -21.57 33.68
C ASP A 72 16.00 -21.39 32.98
N PRO A 73 16.61 -20.20 33.04
CA PRO A 73 17.94 -20.00 32.50
C PRO A 73 19.04 -20.72 33.31
N GLY A 74 18.80 -21.03 34.58
CA GLY A 74 19.82 -21.57 35.47
C GLY A 74 21.08 -20.71 35.43
N ALA A 75 22.24 -21.35 35.31
CA ALA A 75 23.53 -20.69 35.07
C ALA A 75 23.83 -20.50 33.57
N GLY A 76 22.89 -20.78 32.70
CA GLY A 76 23.05 -20.70 31.24
C GLY A 76 23.12 -19.27 30.73
N THR A 77 23.94 -19.04 29.70
CA THR A 77 24.03 -17.76 29.01
C THR A 77 23.08 -17.75 27.83
N ILE A 78 22.30 -16.66 27.69
CA ILE A 78 21.39 -16.44 26.58
C ILE A 78 22.13 -15.79 25.41
N THR A 79 21.96 -16.35 24.22
CA THR A 79 22.58 -15.84 22.99
C THR A 79 21.53 -15.69 21.90
N TRP A 80 21.48 -14.52 21.26
CA TRP A 80 20.73 -14.33 20.04
C TRP A 80 21.62 -14.49 18.82
N VAL A 81 21.15 -15.27 17.85
CA VAL A 81 21.85 -15.60 16.61
C VAL A 81 20.93 -15.31 15.43
N ARG A 82 21.44 -14.63 14.41
CA ARG A 82 20.74 -14.50 13.13
C ARG A 82 20.95 -15.78 12.32
N ALA A 83 19.87 -16.48 12.02
CA ALA A 83 19.96 -17.84 11.50
C ALA A 83 20.56 -17.95 10.09
N ARG A 84 20.35 -16.93 9.22
CA ARG A 84 20.79 -16.93 7.81
C ARG A 84 22.32 -17.04 7.63
N ASP A 85 23.08 -16.45 8.52
CA ASP A 85 24.54 -16.36 8.46
C ASP A 85 25.23 -16.83 9.73
N LYS A 86 24.46 -17.33 10.71
CA LYS A 86 24.92 -17.78 12.02
C LYS A 86 25.65 -16.70 12.81
N GLN A 87 25.39 -15.43 12.50
CA GLN A 87 26.00 -14.32 13.23
C GLN A 87 25.46 -14.23 14.65
N ILE A 88 26.37 -14.23 15.64
CA ILE A 88 26.01 -13.90 17.01
C ILE A 88 25.71 -12.41 17.09
N LEU A 89 24.52 -12.07 17.52
CA LEU A 89 24.06 -10.69 17.67
C LEU A 89 24.31 -10.19 19.08
N THR A 90 23.95 -11.00 20.09
CA THR A 90 24.12 -10.64 21.50
C THR A 90 24.47 -11.88 22.31
N VAL A 91 25.25 -11.67 23.39
CA VAL A 91 25.53 -12.65 24.44
C VAL A 91 25.13 -12.00 25.76
N ALA A 92 24.17 -12.58 26.46
CA ALA A 92 23.47 -11.94 27.57
C ALA A 92 22.97 -10.54 27.15
N THR A 93 23.34 -9.50 27.85
CA THR A 93 22.98 -8.09 27.54
C THR A 93 24.00 -7.39 26.64
N THR A 94 25.09 -8.04 26.29
CA THR A 94 26.20 -7.45 25.51
C THR A 94 25.93 -7.67 24.01
N THR A 95 25.94 -6.59 23.22
CA THR A 95 25.86 -6.66 21.75
C THR A 95 27.25 -7.01 21.18
N HIS A 96 27.27 -8.05 20.32
CA HIS A 96 28.44 -8.50 19.59
C HIS A 96 28.40 -8.20 18.10
N SER A 97 27.25 -7.72 17.62
CA SER A 97 27.08 -7.26 16.22
C SER A 97 27.74 -5.89 16.02
N ILE A 98 28.36 -5.67 14.86
CA ILE A 98 28.82 -4.34 14.42
C ILE A 98 27.61 -3.41 14.19
N ASP A 99 26.47 -3.97 13.83
CA ASP A 99 25.23 -3.23 13.65
C ASP A 99 24.63 -2.79 14.99
N THR A 100 24.72 -1.50 15.26
CA THR A 100 24.28 -0.88 16.53
C THR A 100 22.76 -0.85 16.71
N ARG A 101 21.96 -1.31 15.74
CA ARG A 101 20.50 -1.39 15.85
C ARG A 101 20.03 -2.51 16.76
N PHE A 102 20.87 -3.54 16.94
CA PHE A 102 20.56 -4.66 17.82
C PHE A 102 20.79 -4.35 19.29
N GLY A 103 19.94 -4.89 20.14
CA GLY A 103 20.10 -4.83 21.58
C GLY A 103 19.15 -5.79 22.27
N VAL A 104 19.37 -6.05 23.57
CA VAL A 104 18.52 -6.93 24.38
C VAL A 104 17.82 -6.14 25.47
N ARG A 105 16.53 -6.43 25.65
CA ARG A 105 15.75 -6.10 26.84
C ARG A 105 15.51 -7.34 27.66
N HIS A 106 15.75 -7.23 28.96
CA HIS A 106 15.54 -8.35 29.86
C HIS A 106 14.92 -7.87 31.17
N PRO A 107 13.59 -7.59 31.14
CA PRO A 107 12.88 -7.06 32.29
C PRO A 107 12.72 -8.07 33.43
N THR A 108 12.78 -9.38 33.12
CA THR A 108 12.72 -10.48 34.07
C THR A 108 13.79 -11.52 33.73
N SER A 109 14.15 -12.38 34.67
CA SER A 109 15.12 -13.47 34.43
C SER A 109 14.69 -14.42 33.30
N THR A 110 13.41 -14.50 32.96
CA THR A 110 12.84 -15.40 31.96
C THR A 110 12.55 -14.76 30.62
N ASP A 111 12.60 -13.42 30.51
CA ASP A 111 12.28 -12.67 29.29
C ASP A 111 13.52 -11.98 28.73
N TRP A 112 13.95 -12.39 27.55
CA TRP A 112 15.14 -11.94 26.84
C TRP A 112 14.81 -11.46 25.44
N THR A 113 14.07 -10.37 25.35
CA THR A 113 13.59 -9.82 24.07
C THR A 113 14.73 -9.13 23.31
N LEU A 114 15.02 -9.61 22.08
CA LEU A 114 15.87 -8.90 21.13
C LEU A 114 15.08 -7.76 20.50
N HIS A 115 15.62 -6.55 20.54
CA HIS A 115 15.06 -5.43 19.77
C HIS A 115 15.98 -5.05 18.61
N ILE A 116 15.39 -4.75 17.48
CA ILE A 116 16.04 -4.29 16.24
C ILE A 116 15.45 -2.94 15.89
N ARG A 117 16.22 -1.87 16.01
CA ARG A 117 15.75 -0.51 15.71
C ARG A 117 15.75 -0.24 14.22
N ALA A 118 14.79 0.58 13.75
CA ALA A 118 14.65 1.01 12.37
C ALA A 118 14.81 -0.17 11.38
N VAL A 119 13.96 -1.20 11.54
CA VAL A 119 14.04 -2.41 10.73
C VAL A 119 13.86 -2.13 9.25
N THR A 120 14.56 -2.85 8.43
CA THR A 120 14.52 -2.80 6.97
C THR A 120 14.08 -4.15 6.41
N PRO A 121 13.65 -4.24 5.14
CA PRO A 121 13.31 -5.51 4.50
C PRO A 121 14.43 -6.57 4.62
N ASP A 122 15.71 -6.15 4.67
CA ASP A 122 16.87 -7.04 4.82
C ASP A 122 16.96 -7.71 6.19
N ASP A 123 16.26 -7.18 7.18
CA ASP A 123 16.21 -7.78 8.52
C ASP A 123 15.20 -8.93 8.61
N ALA A 124 14.37 -9.13 7.59
CA ALA A 124 13.43 -10.26 7.54
C ALA A 124 14.18 -11.60 7.57
N GLY A 125 13.59 -12.56 8.27
CA GLY A 125 14.17 -13.90 8.36
C GLY A 125 14.04 -14.52 9.74
N TYR A 126 14.86 -15.55 9.98
CA TYR A 126 14.81 -16.32 11.21
C TYR A 126 15.91 -15.89 12.18
N TYR A 127 15.52 -15.81 13.44
CA TYR A 127 16.37 -15.52 14.57
C TYR A 127 16.24 -16.64 15.60
N GLU A 128 17.36 -17.03 16.18
CA GLU A 128 17.44 -18.07 17.18
C GLU A 128 17.88 -17.47 18.50
N CYS A 129 17.09 -17.69 19.54
CA CYS A 129 17.47 -17.44 20.92
C CYS A 129 17.82 -18.78 21.55
N GLN A 130 19.05 -18.95 22.04
CA GLN A 130 19.53 -20.18 22.67
C GLN A 130 20.06 -19.92 24.05
N VAL A 131 19.88 -20.90 24.94
CA VAL A 131 20.45 -20.95 26.27
C VAL A 131 21.51 -22.03 26.32
N THR A 132 22.72 -21.73 26.81
CA THR A 132 23.78 -22.70 27.04
C THR A 132 23.49 -23.51 28.31
N SER A 133 22.40 -24.26 28.31
CA SER A 133 21.98 -25.18 29.37
C SER A 133 22.15 -26.62 28.91
N HIS A 134 22.00 -27.59 29.83
CA HIS A 134 21.94 -29.00 29.46
C HIS A 134 20.60 -29.58 29.90
N PRO A 135 19.69 -29.95 28.95
CA PRO A 135 19.78 -29.83 27.49
C PRO A 135 19.72 -28.38 27.03
N VAL A 136 20.28 -28.09 25.83
CA VAL A 136 20.21 -26.75 25.20
C VAL A 136 18.76 -26.40 24.89
N GLN A 137 18.29 -25.26 25.39
CA GLN A 137 16.98 -24.69 25.04
C GLN A 137 17.12 -23.74 23.86
N ARG A 138 16.20 -23.83 22.91
CA ARG A 138 16.17 -23.00 21.70
C ARG A 138 14.79 -22.47 21.45
N ASN A 139 14.68 -21.22 21.04
CA ASN A 139 13.45 -20.59 20.54
C ASN A 139 13.74 -19.96 19.19
N PHE A 140 12.86 -20.19 18.21
CA PHE A 140 12.96 -19.59 16.89
C PHE A 140 11.90 -18.52 16.72
N VAL A 141 12.31 -17.39 16.14
CA VAL A 141 11.42 -16.28 15.79
C VAL A 141 11.59 -15.99 14.30
N ARG A 142 10.47 -15.93 13.58
CA ARG A 142 10.44 -15.50 12.18
C ARG A 142 9.99 -14.03 12.14
N LEU A 143 10.90 -13.15 11.72
CA LEU A 143 10.62 -11.74 11.53
C LEU A 143 10.15 -11.50 10.09
N GLU A 144 8.95 -10.93 9.96
CA GLU A 144 8.35 -10.48 8.71
C GLU A 144 8.31 -8.95 8.71
N ILE A 145 8.84 -8.34 7.65
CA ILE A 145 8.82 -6.89 7.51
C ILE A 145 7.73 -6.48 6.53
N THR A 146 6.92 -5.50 6.91
CA THR A 146 5.87 -4.95 6.07
C THR A 146 6.18 -3.51 5.68
N ASP A 147 5.93 -3.16 4.42
CA ASP A 147 5.95 -1.79 3.92
C ASP A 147 4.54 -1.24 3.89
N ALA A 148 4.19 -0.45 4.89
CA ALA A 148 2.87 0.15 4.98
C ALA A 148 2.65 1.21 3.92
N TYR A 149 1.46 1.22 3.33
CA TYR A 149 1.06 2.18 2.30
C TYR A 149 -0.40 2.60 2.47
N SER A 150 -0.75 3.72 1.87
CA SER A 150 -2.11 4.24 1.85
C SER A 150 -2.78 4.04 0.50
N VAL A 151 -4.10 3.93 0.53
CA VAL A 151 -4.94 3.84 -0.67
C VAL A 151 -6.12 4.78 -0.52
N ILE A 152 -6.42 5.54 -1.58
CA ILE A 152 -7.66 6.31 -1.69
C ILE A 152 -8.51 5.61 -2.74
N PRO A 153 -9.64 4.99 -2.37
CA PRO A 153 -10.56 4.38 -3.34
C PRO A 153 -11.03 5.41 -4.37
N GLY A 154 -11.00 5.02 -5.63
CA GLY A 154 -11.31 5.91 -6.75
C GLY A 154 -10.10 6.64 -7.36
N ALA A 155 -8.90 6.54 -6.75
CA ALA A 155 -7.70 7.07 -7.38
C ALA A 155 -7.41 6.38 -8.74
N PRO A 156 -6.73 7.06 -9.69
CA PRO A 156 -6.02 8.34 -9.51
C PRO A 156 -6.88 9.60 -9.68
N GLU A 157 -8.09 9.51 -10.22
CA GLU A 157 -8.92 10.67 -10.55
C GLU A 157 -10.37 10.48 -10.12
N LEU A 158 -10.98 11.56 -9.63
CA LEU A 158 -12.38 11.60 -9.22
C LEU A 158 -13.05 12.84 -9.79
N HIS A 159 -14.19 12.65 -10.43
CA HIS A 159 -15.03 13.72 -10.95
C HIS A 159 -16.24 13.94 -10.03
N VAL A 160 -16.45 15.18 -9.63
CA VAL A 160 -17.48 15.57 -8.67
C VAL A 160 -18.25 16.78 -9.21
N LYS A 161 -19.59 16.79 -9.11
CA LYS A 161 -20.39 17.95 -9.49
C LYS A 161 -20.23 19.09 -8.51
N GLN A 162 -20.16 20.33 -9.00
CA GLN A 162 -20.22 21.51 -8.16
C GLN A 162 -21.49 21.49 -7.29
N GLY A 163 -21.35 21.91 -6.04
CA GLY A 163 -22.45 21.93 -5.07
C GLY A 163 -22.78 20.59 -4.42
N SER A 164 -22.27 19.46 -4.93
CA SER A 164 -22.40 18.16 -4.27
C SER A 164 -21.40 17.99 -3.13
N SER A 165 -21.48 16.90 -2.37
CA SER A 165 -20.51 16.58 -1.35
C SER A 165 -19.36 15.74 -1.91
N LEU A 166 -18.13 16.09 -1.54
CA LEU A 166 -16.93 15.29 -1.78
C LEU A 166 -16.58 14.52 -0.50
N ARG A 167 -16.34 13.22 -0.65
CA ARG A 167 -15.84 12.37 0.43
C ARG A 167 -14.64 11.58 -0.10
N LEU A 168 -13.49 11.83 0.48
CA LEU A 168 -12.26 11.08 0.22
C LEU A 168 -11.95 10.23 1.46
N GLU A 169 -11.61 8.98 1.24
CA GLU A 169 -11.25 8.04 2.29
C GLU A 169 -9.82 7.54 2.07
N CYS A 170 -8.96 7.79 3.03
CA CYS A 170 -7.59 7.30 3.01
C CYS A 170 -7.49 6.08 3.92
N GLN A 171 -7.33 4.92 3.33
CA GLN A 171 -7.14 3.65 4.04
C GLN A 171 -5.66 3.32 4.08
N TRP A 172 -5.15 2.92 5.24
CA TRP A 172 -3.79 2.40 5.37
C TRP A 172 -3.79 0.87 5.36
N LYS A 173 -2.81 0.30 4.68
CA LYS A 173 -2.62 -1.14 4.49
C LYS A 173 -1.26 -1.57 5.01
N ASP A 174 -1.17 -2.84 5.41
CA ASP A 174 0.05 -3.49 5.89
C ASP A 174 0.74 -2.76 7.07
N THR A 175 -0.02 -1.95 7.81
CA THR A 175 0.44 -1.34 9.04
C THR A 175 0.37 -2.33 10.19
N THR A 176 1.34 -2.29 11.09
CA THR A 176 1.33 -3.06 12.35
C THR A 176 0.61 -2.30 13.47
N GLU A 177 0.54 -0.98 13.36
CA GLU A 177 -0.12 -0.08 14.30
C GLU A 177 -0.89 1.02 13.54
N SER A 178 -1.89 1.60 14.20
CA SER A 178 -2.59 2.76 13.65
C SER A 178 -1.67 3.97 13.58
N PRO A 179 -1.78 4.82 12.53
CA PRO A 179 -1.04 6.07 12.46
C PRO A 179 -1.32 6.97 13.67
N LEU A 180 -0.29 7.65 14.20
CA LEU A 180 -0.44 8.65 15.26
C LEU A 180 -1.22 9.87 14.76
N TYR A 181 -1.00 10.23 13.50
CA TYR A 181 -1.72 11.31 12.81
C TYR A 181 -1.80 11.00 11.32
N VAL A 182 -2.76 11.64 10.65
CA VAL A 182 -2.94 11.59 9.20
C VAL A 182 -3.14 13.01 8.71
N PHE A 183 -2.23 13.48 7.87
CA PHE A 183 -2.36 14.79 7.26
C PHE A 183 -2.95 14.70 5.86
N TRP A 184 -3.86 15.62 5.57
CA TRP A 184 -4.40 15.86 4.25
C TRP A 184 -3.84 17.15 3.70
N PHE A 185 -3.41 17.09 2.46
CA PHE A 185 -2.95 18.25 1.71
C PHE A 185 -3.83 18.41 0.48
N ARG A 186 -4.12 19.65 0.12
CA ARG A 186 -4.65 20.01 -1.19
C ARG A 186 -3.55 20.80 -1.89
N GLN A 187 -2.99 20.24 -2.97
CA GLN A 187 -1.71 20.68 -3.52
C GLN A 187 -0.63 20.63 -2.41
N ASP A 188 0.05 21.75 -2.11
CA ASP A 188 1.07 21.81 -1.07
C ASP A 188 0.55 22.35 0.27
N ARG A 189 -0.74 22.66 0.37
CA ARG A 189 -1.34 23.23 1.58
C ARG A 189 -2.01 22.15 2.43
N MET A 190 -1.62 22.06 3.70
CA MET A 190 -2.31 21.24 4.68
C MET A 190 -3.72 21.77 4.97
N ILE A 191 -4.71 20.89 4.97
CA ILE A 191 -6.12 21.25 5.12
C ILE A 191 -6.82 20.64 6.36
N ASN A 192 -6.09 19.91 7.20
CA ASN A 192 -6.67 19.28 8.40
C ASN A 192 -7.33 20.27 9.35
N TYR A 193 -6.79 21.48 9.42
CA TYR A 193 -7.21 22.53 10.37
C TYR A 193 -7.74 23.78 9.65
N ASP A 194 -8.13 23.61 8.38
CA ASP A 194 -8.71 24.71 7.63
C ASP A 194 -10.06 25.12 8.27
N ALA A 195 -10.20 26.42 8.54
CA ALA A 195 -11.45 27.01 9.01
C ALA A 195 -12.50 27.15 7.89
N GLU A 196 -12.28 26.51 6.72
CA GLU A 196 -13.22 26.58 5.61
C GLU A 196 -14.54 25.89 5.97
N PRO A 197 -15.68 26.62 5.95
CA PRO A 197 -16.97 26.04 6.31
C PRO A 197 -17.32 24.83 5.43
N GLY A 198 -17.65 23.70 6.07
CA GLY A 198 -18.05 22.48 5.36
C GLY A 198 -16.90 21.54 5.03
N VAL A 199 -15.64 21.89 5.32
CA VAL A 199 -14.49 20.97 5.25
C VAL A 199 -14.28 20.32 6.62
N LYS A 200 -14.21 18.99 6.66
CA LYS A 200 -14.00 18.23 7.91
C LYS A 200 -13.11 17.03 7.65
N VAL A 201 -12.18 16.78 8.56
CA VAL A 201 -11.34 15.59 8.57
C VAL A 201 -11.64 14.77 9.82
N GLU A 202 -11.94 13.49 9.63
CA GLU A 202 -12.16 12.52 10.72
C GLU A 202 -11.17 11.37 10.59
N VAL A 203 -10.69 10.86 11.73
CA VAL A 203 -9.83 9.67 11.77
C VAL A 203 -10.59 8.55 12.47
N THR A 204 -10.65 7.39 11.82
CA THR A 204 -11.26 6.16 12.32
C THR A 204 -10.18 5.10 12.58
N LYS A 205 -10.56 3.90 13.04
CA LYS A 205 -9.59 2.81 13.29
C LYS A 205 -8.80 2.36 12.05
N GLY A 206 -9.34 2.50 10.84
CA GLY A 206 -8.72 1.97 9.61
C GLY A 206 -8.59 2.97 8.49
N ALA A 207 -9.07 4.21 8.68
CA ALA A 207 -9.07 5.22 7.64
C ALA A 207 -9.14 6.64 8.19
N SER A 208 -8.68 7.61 7.39
CA SER A 208 -8.98 9.03 7.57
C SER A 208 -9.93 9.49 6.47
N ILE A 209 -10.95 10.23 6.85
CA ILE A 209 -12.02 10.67 5.95
C ILE A 209 -12.00 12.18 5.87
N LEU A 210 -11.78 12.69 4.65
CA LEU A 210 -11.95 14.10 4.31
C LEU A 210 -13.32 14.30 3.67
N MET A 211 -14.10 15.23 4.21
CA MET A 211 -15.43 15.60 3.71
C MET A 211 -15.48 17.07 3.35
N VAL A 212 -16.12 17.38 2.21
CA VAL A 212 -16.46 18.73 1.78
C VAL A 212 -17.93 18.76 1.43
N ASN A 213 -18.77 19.45 2.22
CA ASN A 213 -20.22 19.37 2.10
C ASN A 213 -20.80 19.97 0.81
N LYS A 214 -20.19 21.05 0.32
CA LYS A 214 -20.60 21.71 -0.92
C LYS A 214 -19.34 22.04 -1.73
N THR A 215 -19.07 21.24 -2.77
CA THR A 215 -17.91 21.45 -3.62
C THR A 215 -18.03 22.73 -4.43
N LYS A 216 -16.92 23.46 -4.51
CA LYS A 216 -16.73 24.62 -5.36
C LYS A 216 -15.61 24.31 -6.36
N PRO A 217 -15.46 25.06 -7.46
CA PRO A 217 -14.35 24.89 -8.38
C PRO A 217 -12.98 24.97 -7.68
N SER A 218 -12.87 25.80 -6.64
CA SER A 218 -11.66 25.93 -5.79
C SER A 218 -11.30 24.68 -5.00
N HIS A 219 -12.22 23.70 -4.87
CA HIS A 219 -11.95 22.42 -4.23
C HIS A 219 -11.38 21.37 -5.19
N GLY A 220 -11.24 21.69 -6.49
CA GLY A 220 -10.51 20.86 -7.44
C GLY A 220 -9.00 20.88 -7.17
N GLY A 221 -8.31 19.85 -7.67
CA GLY A 221 -6.87 19.73 -7.57
C GLY A 221 -6.39 18.42 -6.98
N ASN A 222 -5.08 18.34 -6.72
CA ASN A 222 -4.47 17.13 -6.18
C ASN A 222 -4.60 17.09 -4.66
N TYR A 223 -5.15 16.00 -4.15
CA TYR A 223 -5.23 15.70 -2.72
C TYR A 223 -4.24 14.62 -2.37
N THR A 224 -3.50 14.85 -1.29
CA THR A 224 -2.55 13.87 -0.72
C THR A 224 -2.95 13.55 0.70
N CYS A 225 -3.04 12.26 1.01
CA CYS A 225 -3.17 11.73 2.35
C CYS A 225 -1.82 11.20 2.81
N SER A 226 -1.32 11.66 3.95
CA SER A 226 -0.01 11.31 4.50
C SER A 226 -0.13 10.84 5.95
N PRO A 227 -0.28 9.54 6.19
CA PRO A 227 -0.21 8.97 7.53
C PRO A 227 1.22 8.99 8.08
N SER A 228 1.36 9.05 9.42
CA SER A 228 2.67 9.13 10.09
C SER A 228 3.54 7.88 9.91
N ASN A 229 2.94 6.74 9.59
CA ASN A 229 3.62 5.44 9.50
C ASN A 229 3.34 4.66 8.22
N ALA A 230 2.84 5.31 7.16
CA ALA A 230 2.58 4.65 5.89
C ALA A 230 2.94 5.55 4.72
N LYS A 231 3.25 4.98 3.56
CA LYS A 231 3.47 5.74 2.32
C LYS A 231 2.20 6.51 1.96
N SER A 232 2.36 7.76 1.56
CA SER A 232 1.25 8.64 1.18
C SER A 232 0.50 8.16 -0.05
N ALA A 233 -0.80 8.47 -0.13
CA ALA A 233 -1.64 8.29 -1.31
C ALA A 233 -2.13 9.64 -1.83
N TYR A 234 -2.42 9.70 -3.12
CA TYR A 234 -2.91 10.91 -3.77
C TYR A 234 -4.04 10.61 -4.75
N ILE A 235 -4.88 11.61 -4.97
CA ILE A 235 -5.98 11.58 -5.91
C ILE A 235 -6.21 12.99 -6.47
N THR A 236 -6.46 13.08 -7.77
CA THR A 236 -6.86 14.33 -8.42
C THR A 236 -8.37 14.45 -8.45
N VAL A 237 -8.91 15.55 -7.95
CA VAL A 237 -10.35 15.84 -7.94
C VAL A 237 -10.65 16.88 -8.98
N HIS A 238 -11.55 16.55 -9.90
CA HIS A 238 -12.08 17.46 -10.93
C HIS A 238 -13.50 17.88 -10.54
N VAL A 239 -13.70 19.17 -10.32
CA VAL A 239 -15.04 19.72 -10.05
C VAL A 239 -15.66 20.14 -11.37
N ILE A 240 -16.78 19.51 -11.73
CA ILE A 240 -17.51 19.76 -12.97
C ILE A 240 -18.62 20.75 -12.67
N GLU A 241 -18.65 21.87 -13.39
CA GLU A 241 -19.76 22.80 -13.40
C GLU A 241 -20.91 22.22 -14.25
N GLU A 242 -22.14 22.33 -13.74
CA GLU A 242 -23.29 21.96 -14.50
C GLU A 242 -23.57 23.12 -15.46
N GLU A 243 -23.41 22.90 -16.78
CA GLU A 243 -23.89 23.87 -17.77
C GLU A 243 -25.38 24.05 -17.56
N GLU A 244 -25.82 25.27 -17.18
CA GLU A 244 -27.21 25.62 -17.18
C GLU A 244 -27.73 25.41 -18.63
N LYS A 245 -28.63 24.45 -18.80
CA LYS A 245 -29.33 24.32 -20.09
C LYS A 245 -29.96 25.69 -20.38
N PRO A 246 -29.63 26.33 -21.50
CA PRO A 246 -30.22 27.61 -21.83
C PRO A 246 -31.74 27.42 -21.73
N ALA A 247 -32.40 28.29 -20.95
CA ALA A 247 -33.84 28.26 -20.78
C ALA A 247 -34.45 28.24 -22.17
N ALA A 248 -35.24 27.20 -22.44
CA ALA A 248 -35.95 27.10 -23.71
C ALA A 248 -36.74 28.39 -23.88
N MET A 249 -36.34 29.24 -24.82
CA MET A 249 -37.07 30.42 -25.16
C MET A 249 -38.47 29.95 -25.55
N HIS A 250 -39.46 30.26 -24.70
CA HIS A 250 -40.86 30.18 -25.08
C HIS A 250 -41.04 31.13 -26.25
N GLY A 251 -40.98 30.58 -27.47
CA GLY A 251 -41.33 31.28 -28.68
C GLY A 251 -42.77 31.77 -28.55
N GLY A 252 -42.89 33.08 -28.51
CA GLY A 252 -44.20 33.74 -28.45
C GLY A 252 -45.14 33.24 -29.53
N ASP A 253 -46.36 33.04 -29.08
CA ASP A 253 -47.56 32.80 -29.88
C ASP A 253 -47.59 33.66 -31.15
N ARG A 254 -47.16 33.10 -32.27
CA ARG A 254 -47.63 33.61 -33.60
C ARG A 254 -48.73 32.71 -34.04
N ARG A 255 -49.97 33.17 -33.76
CA ARG A 255 -51.17 32.71 -34.43
C ARG A 255 -50.96 32.83 -35.94
N SER A 256 -50.83 31.71 -36.63
CA SER A 256 -50.97 31.60 -38.08
C SER A 256 -52.35 31.02 -38.39
N PRO A 257 -53.03 31.57 -39.34
CA PRO A 257 -54.41 31.15 -39.68
C PRO A 257 -54.38 29.76 -40.37
N SER A 258 -55.33 28.92 -40.00
CA SER A 258 -55.59 27.60 -40.56
C SER A 258 -55.88 27.65 -42.05
N PRO A 259 -55.29 26.76 -42.87
CA PRO A 259 -55.94 26.39 -44.13
C PRO A 259 -56.73 25.09 -43.90
N THR A 260 -58.04 25.20 -44.08
CA THR A 260 -58.95 24.08 -44.34
C THR A 260 -58.54 23.38 -45.63
N ILE A 261 -58.23 22.10 -45.60
CA ILE A 261 -58.12 21.20 -46.74
C ILE A 261 -58.73 19.84 -46.37
N LEU A 262 -59.88 19.62 -46.97
CA LEU A 262 -60.49 18.44 -47.51
C LEU A 262 -59.88 17.05 -47.26
N ALA A 263 -60.77 16.20 -46.78
CA ALA A 263 -60.67 14.77 -46.72
C ALA A 263 -60.29 14.12 -48.05
N SER A 264 -59.39 13.15 -48.06
CA SER A 264 -59.42 12.13 -49.08
C SER A 264 -58.87 10.81 -48.45
N ASN A 265 -59.75 9.82 -48.55
CA ASN A 265 -59.58 8.42 -48.22
C ASN A 265 -58.46 7.78 -49.04
N PHE A 266 -57.69 6.89 -48.41
CA PHE A 266 -57.19 5.59 -48.94
C PHE A 266 -56.68 4.79 -47.72
N LEU A 267 -57.32 3.89 -47.29
CA LEU A 267 -57.62 2.45 -47.35
C LEU A 267 -56.36 1.56 -47.64
N VAL A 268 -56.16 0.66 -46.72
CA VAL A 268 -55.64 -0.74 -46.83
C VAL A 268 -54.15 -0.98 -47.03
N CYS A 269 -53.55 -1.70 -46.04
CA CYS A 269 -52.98 -3.07 -46.11
C CYS A 269 -52.41 -3.44 -44.74
N LEU A 270 -53.08 -4.26 -43.97
CA LEU A 270 -52.95 -5.71 -43.74
C LEU A 270 -51.52 -6.28 -43.46
N LEU A 271 -51.37 -6.72 -42.20
CA LEU A 271 -50.83 -7.98 -41.70
C LEU A 271 -49.43 -8.47 -42.15
N ALA A 272 -48.55 -8.61 -41.16
CA ALA A 272 -47.83 -9.87 -40.99
C ALA A 272 -47.30 -9.99 -39.54
N ALA A 273 -47.90 -10.91 -38.83
CA ALA A 273 -47.41 -11.44 -37.56
C ALA A 273 -46.22 -12.35 -37.82
N ALA A 274 -45.16 -12.23 -37.06
CA ALA A 274 -44.14 -13.26 -36.92
C ALA A 274 -43.76 -13.42 -35.46
N SER A 275 -44.29 -14.47 -34.90
CA SER A 275 -43.95 -15.06 -33.61
C SER A 275 -42.49 -15.52 -33.55
N TRP A 276 -41.76 -15.05 -32.59
CA TRP A 276 -40.52 -15.73 -32.23
C TRP A 276 -40.63 -16.27 -30.79
N ARG A 277 -40.58 -17.61 -30.72
CA ARG A 277 -40.64 -18.43 -29.52
C ARG A 277 -39.30 -18.29 -28.77
N ILE A 278 -39.42 -18.09 -27.48
CA ILE A 278 -38.36 -18.24 -26.50
C ILE A 278 -38.31 -19.73 -26.09
N PRO A 279 -37.17 -20.43 -26.09
CA PRO A 279 -37.07 -21.68 -25.39
C PRO A 279 -36.62 -21.44 -23.93
N SER A 280 -37.44 -21.89 -23.03
CA SER A 280 -37.13 -22.10 -21.60
C SER A 280 -36.12 -23.22 -21.44
N PHE A 281 -35.05 -22.97 -20.68
CA PHE A 281 -34.23 -24.04 -20.11
C PHE A 281 -34.47 -24.10 -18.60
N THR A 282 -35.13 -25.16 -18.22
CA THR A 282 -35.33 -25.62 -16.85
C THR A 282 -34.17 -26.51 -16.43
N ASN A 283 -33.70 -26.27 -15.19
CA ASN A 283 -33.15 -27.21 -14.21
C ASN A 283 -32.28 -28.39 -14.67
N LEU A 284 -31.16 -28.52 -13.96
CA LEU A 284 -30.75 -29.78 -13.29
C LEU A 284 -29.57 -29.53 -12.35
N TYR A 285 -29.82 -29.56 -11.02
CA TYR A 285 -28.85 -30.07 -10.04
C TYR A 285 -28.93 -31.58 -10.03
N PRO A 286 -27.81 -32.32 -9.74
CA PRO A 286 -27.82 -33.15 -8.56
C PRO A 286 -26.50 -33.19 -7.77
N THR A 287 -26.71 -33.35 -6.47
CA THR A 287 -25.90 -33.93 -5.37
C THR A 287 -24.42 -33.63 -5.28
#